data_962e92d34a3efffd7250b446021b0096
#
_entry.id   962e92d34a3efffd7250b446021b0096
#
_cell.length_a   1.000
_cell.length_b   1.000
_cell.length_c   1.000
_cell.angle_alpha   90.00
_cell.angle_beta   90.00
_cell.angle_gamma   90.00
#
_symmetry.space_group_name_H-M   'P 1'
#
loop_
_entity.id
_entity.type
_entity.pdbx_description
1 polymer ?
#
loop_
_entity_poly.entity_id
_entity_poly.type
_entity_poly.pdbx_seq_one_letter_code
_entity_poly.pdbx_strand_id
1 'polypeptide(L)'
;MLDKKADLAGPGISTYAEVDKILPNDYQPILPPLERMKALYAIKDYIEKNLCKELNLAMVQVPLIVERESGVNDMLDRDGSRTPIEFPCGLGLEKRLNAQIVQAATKWKRPALKQFNCKNGEGICTDMRAVRKDYFLDHDHSAYVDQWDWERVMTADQRNIAFLKDVVKRIWKVIRGAGKQIGRAHV
;
A
#
# COMPACT_ATOMS: atom_id res chain seq x y z
N MET A 1 17.46 -16.78 -32.64
CA MET A 1 16.95 -15.66 -31.85
C MET A 1 15.52 -16.05 -31.45
N LEU A 2 15.35 -16.58 -30.23
CA LEU A 2 14.04 -17.01 -29.74
C LEU A 2 13.14 -15.79 -29.67
N ASP A 3 11.99 -15.88 -30.26
CA ASP A 3 10.96 -14.83 -30.23
C ASP A 3 10.39 -14.77 -28.80
N LYS A 4 11.03 -13.93 -27.96
CA LYS A 4 10.66 -13.74 -26.55
C LYS A 4 9.22 -13.23 -26.37
N LYS A 5 8.53 -12.88 -27.45
CA LYS A 5 7.14 -12.40 -27.41
C LYS A 5 6.10 -13.49 -27.25
N ALA A 6 6.42 -14.73 -27.66
CA ALA A 6 5.45 -15.83 -27.62
C ALA A 6 5.35 -16.52 -26.25
N ASP A 7 6.44 -16.48 -25.45
CA ASP A 7 6.51 -17.28 -24.20
C ASP A 7 5.85 -16.61 -22.97
N LEU A 8 5.41 -15.36 -23.08
CA LEU A 8 4.76 -14.63 -21.98
C LEU A 8 3.24 -14.49 -22.13
N ALA A 9 2.69 -15.00 -23.24
CA ALA A 9 1.25 -15.00 -23.46
C ALA A 9 0.57 -16.21 -22.81
N GLY A 10 0.46 -16.20 -21.51
CA GLY A 10 -0.53 -17.05 -20.81
C GLY A 10 -1.95 -16.55 -21.10
N PRO A 11 -2.99 -17.37 -20.90
CA PRO A 11 -4.36 -16.93 -21.06
C PRO A 11 -4.64 -15.70 -20.15
N GLY A 12 -4.96 -14.56 -20.76
CA GLY A 12 -5.25 -13.31 -20.07
C GLY A 12 -4.04 -12.39 -19.84
N ILE A 13 -2.83 -12.71 -20.35
CA ILE A 13 -1.70 -11.79 -20.35
C ILE A 13 -1.65 -11.07 -21.69
N SER A 14 -1.66 -9.74 -21.64
CA SER A 14 -1.50 -8.86 -22.78
C SER A 14 -0.22 -9.17 -23.57
N THR A 15 -0.28 -9.03 -24.88
CA THR A 15 0.92 -9.11 -25.73
C THR A 15 1.91 -8.00 -25.34
N TYR A 16 3.19 -8.14 -25.69
CA TYR A 16 4.18 -7.07 -25.46
C TYR A 16 3.75 -5.72 -26.05
N ALA A 17 3.01 -5.72 -27.15
CA ALA A 17 2.46 -4.50 -27.74
C ALA A 17 1.43 -3.79 -26.86
N GLU A 18 0.77 -4.52 -25.95
CA GLU A 18 -0.15 -3.95 -24.97
C GLU A 18 0.59 -3.55 -23.69
N VAL A 19 1.63 -4.29 -23.30
CA VAL A 19 2.52 -3.91 -22.19
C VAL A 19 3.28 -2.63 -22.51
N ASP A 20 3.71 -2.43 -23.77
CA ASP A 20 4.34 -1.19 -24.22
C ASP A 20 3.42 0.04 -24.09
N LYS A 21 2.10 -0.16 -23.99
CA LYS A 21 1.13 0.92 -23.71
C LYS A 21 1.01 1.29 -22.23
N ILE A 22 1.60 0.51 -21.33
CA ILE A 22 1.59 0.78 -19.89
C ILE A 22 2.38 2.05 -19.58
N LEU A 23 3.49 2.26 -20.29
CA LEU A 23 4.27 3.51 -20.18
C LEU A 23 4.02 4.39 -21.40
N PRO A 24 3.88 5.72 -21.24
CA PRO A 24 3.89 6.65 -22.35
C PRO A 24 5.14 6.45 -23.21
N ASN A 25 4.99 6.49 -24.54
CA ASN A 25 6.09 6.24 -25.48
C ASN A 25 7.28 7.21 -25.35
N ASP A 26 7.02 8.40 -24.83
CA ASP A 26 7.99 9.48 -24.61
C ASP A 26 8.47 9.57 -23.16
N TYR A 27 8.08 8.61 -22.31
CA TYR A 27 8.49 8.63 -20.91
C TYR A 27 10.00 8.48 -20.75
N GLN A 28 10.61 9.48 -20.12
CA GLN A 28 12.00 9.43 -19.70
C GLN A 28 12.11 9.64 -18.20
N PRO A 29 12.81 8.77 -17.48
CA PRO A 29 13.05 8.96 -16.04
C PRO A 29 13.83 10.26 -15.79
N ILE A 30 13.38 11.10 -14.88
CA ILE A 30 14.05 12.34 -14.49
C ILE A 30 15.40 12.06 -13.82
N LEU A 31 15.52 10.95 -13.09
CA LEU A 31 16.70 10.58 -12.33
C LEU A 31 17.29 9.26 -12.85
N PRO A 32 18.61 9.09 -12.79
CA PRO A 32 19.27 7.79 -12.99
C PRO A 32 18.73 6.73 -12.00
N PRO A 33 18.82 5.43 -12.34
CA PRO A 33 18.18 4.37 -11.55
C PRO A 33 18.51 4.39 -10.05
N LEU A 34 19.79 4.52 -9.69
CA LEU A 34 20.20 4.53 -8.28
C LEU A 34 19.71 5.80 -7.56
N GLU A 35 19.80 6.95 -8.21
CA GLU A 35 19.35 8.22 -7.63
C GLU A 35 17.83 8.23 -7.44
N ARG A 36 17.08 7.61 -8.35
CA ARG A 36 15.64 7.41 -8.21
C ARG A 36 15.31 6.54 -6.98
N MET A 37 16.06 5.47 -6.73
CA MET A 37 15.87 4.64 -5.53
C MET A 37 16.17 5.41 -4.23
N LYS A 38 17.24 6.19 -4.23
CA LYS A 38 17.57 7.07 -3.08
C LYS A 38 16.49 8.11 -2.83
N ALA A 39 16.00 8.75 -3.89
CA ALA A 39 14.92 9.74 -3.80
C ALA A 39 13.62 9.13 -3.28
N LEU A 40 13.23 7.95 -3.78
CA LEU A 40 12.06 7.23 -3.29
C LEU A 40 12.17 6.90 -1.80
N TYR A 41 13.33 6.41 -1.37
CA TYR A 41 13.59 6.11 0.05
C TYR A 41 13.49 7.38 0.91
N ALA A 42 14.10 8.47 0.48
CA ALA A 42 14.06 9.74 1.21
C ALA A 42 12.63 10.31 1.32
N ILE A 43 11.82 10.18 0.27
CA ILE A 43 10.41 10.56 0.28
C ILE A 43 9.62 9.72 1.29
N LYS A 44 9.79 8.41 1.25
CA LYS A 44 9.10 7.49 2.15
C LYS A 44 9.46 7.80 3.61
N ASP A 45 10.74 7.89 3.93
CA ASP A 45 11.23 8.21 5.28
C ASP A 45 10.68 9.55 5.80
N TYR A 46 10.70 10.58 4.96
CA TYR A 46 10.18 11.90 5.32
C TYR A 46 8.67 11.87 5.62
N ILE A 47 7.87 11.28 4.70
CA ILE A 47 6.41 11.25 4.84
C ILE A 47 6.03 10.41 6.06
N GLU A 48 6.61 9.23 6.22
CA GLU A 48 6.34 8.33 7.33
C GLU A 48 6.56 9.01 8.69
N LYS A 49 7.73 9.58 8.90
CA LYS A 49 8.07 10.29 10.14
C LYS A 49 7.15 11.47 10.43
N ASN A 50 6.90 12.28 9.42
CA ASN A 50 6.11 13.49 9.60
C ASN A 50 4.59 13.21 9.68
N LEU A 51 4.09 12.20 8.97
CA LEU A 51 2.70 11.76 9.09
C LEU A 51 2.40 11.20 10.48
N CYS A 52 3.28 10.34 10.98
CA CYS A 52 3.17 9.78 12.33
C CYS A 52 3.18 10.88 13.39
N LYS A 53 4.10 11.84 13.27
CA LYS A 53 4.16 13.00 14.19
C LYS A 53 2.92 13.89 14.10
N GLU A 54 2.48 14.23 12.89
CA GLU A 54 1.37 15.18 12.68
C GLU A 54 0.02 14.61 13.13
N LEU A 55 -0.18 13.30 12.98
CA LEU A 55 -1.43 12.62 13.32
C LEU A 55 -1.39 11.87 14.66
N ASN A 56 -0.28 11.89 15.39
CA ASN A 56 -0.05 11.15 16.62
C ASN A 56 -0.23 9.63 16.43
N LEU A 57 0.58 9.06 15.51
CA LEU A 57 0.53 7.65 15.16
C LEU A 57 1.83 6.95 15.57
N ALA A 58 1.71 5.71 16.04
CA ALA A 58 2.85 4.81 16.21
C ALA A 58 3.10 4.03 14.92
N MET A 59 4.36 3.95 14.47
CA MET A 59 4.72 3.09 13.36
C MET A 59 4.74 1.63 13.79
N VAL A 60 4.02 0.77 13.08
CA VAL A 60 3.92 -0.66 13.38
C VAL A 60 4.02 -1.49 12.11
N GLN A 61 4.50 -2.72 12.24
CA GLN A 61 4.48 -3.67 11.14
C GLN A 61 3.07 -4.26 10.98
N VAL A 62 2.66 -4.40 9.74
CA VAL A 62 1.44 -5.10 9.35
C VAL A 62 1.80 -6.43 8.68
N PRO A 63 1.04 -7.50 8.90
CA PRO A 63 1.31 -8.75 8.21
C PRO A 63 1.09 -8.62 6.69
N LEU A 64 2.03 -9.12 5.91
CA LEU A 64 1.87 -9.27 4.46
C LEU A 64 1.03 -10.51 4.12
N ILE A 65 1.12 -11.53 4.96
CA ILE A 65 0.46 -12.82 4.79
C ILE A 65 -0.42 -13.05 6.01
N VAL A 66 -1.66 -13.42 5.77
CA VAL A 66 -2.65 -13.71 6.82
C VAL A 66 -3.32 -15.05 6.54
N GLU A 67 -3.79 -15.72 7.57
CA GLU A 67 -4.63 -16.90 7.42
C GLU A 67 -6.00 -16.48 6.87
N ARG A 68 -6.51 -17.24 5.88
CA ARG A 68 -7.79 -16.96 5.23
C ARG A 68 -8.95 -16.91 6.24
N GLU A 69 -9.00 -17.88 7.15
CA GLU A 69 -10.05 -18.05 8.13
C GLU A 69 -10.04 -16.94 9.19
N SER A 70 -8.94 -16.21 9.34
CA SER A 70 -8.87 -15.04 10.23
C SER A 70 -9.80 -13.90 9.80
N GLY A 71 -10.13 -13.84 8.51
CA GLY A 71 -11.01 -12.83 7.93
C GLY A 71 -10.46 -11.39 7.99
N VAL A 72 -9.19 -11.20 8.35
CA VAL A 72 -8.57 -9.86 8.49
C VAL A 72 -8.07 -9.27 7.17
N ASN A 73 -8.03 -10.07 6.09
CA ASN A 73 -7.76 -9.53 4.77
C ASN A 73 -8.98 -8.73 4.27
N ASP A 74 -8.73 -7.58 3.66
CA ASP A 74 -9.81 -6.79 3.10
C ASP A 74 -10.30 -7.37 1.78
N MET A 75 -11.61 -7.37 1.59
CA MET A 75 -12.23 -7.60 0.29
C MET A 75 -12.43 -6.23 -0.36
N LEU A 76 -11.79 -6.01 -1.50
CA LEU A 76 -11.77 -4.69 -2.15
C LEU A 76 -13.03 -4.42 -2.96
N ASP A 77 -13.68 -5.46 -3.46
CA ASP A 77 -14.94 -5.36 -4.18
C ASP A 77 -16.08 -6.08 -3.44
N ARG A 78 -17.25 -5.47 -3.49
CA ARG A 78 -18.46 -6.02 -2.85
C ARG A 78 -18.97 -7.28 -3.52
N ASP A 79 -18.71 -7.43 -4.82
CA ASP A 79 -19.13 -8.56 -5.65
C ASP A 79 -18.16 -9.76 -5.58
N GLY A 80 -17.00 -9.59 -4.90
CA GLY A 80 -15.98 -10.63 -4.78
C GLY A 80 -15.21 -10.89 -6.08
N SER A 81 -15.30 -10.01 -7.08
CA SER A 81 -14.63 -10.17 -8.38
C SER A 81 -13.12 -10.17 -8.28
N ARG A 82 -12.58 -9.49 -7.27
CA ARG A 82 -11.12 -9.40 -7.03
C ARG A 82 -10.72 -10.23 -5.82
N THR A 83 -10.16 -11.38 -6.09
CA THR A 83 -9.79 -12.35 -5.06
C THR A 83 -8.33 -12.17 -4.63
N PRO A 84 -7.97 -12.42 -3.35
CA PRO A 84 -6.58 -12.44 -2.92
C PRO A 84 -5.80 -13.59 -3.57
N ILE A 85 -4.46 -13.49 -3.54
CA ILE A 85 -3.60 -14.63 -3.83
C ILE A 85 -3.65 -15.56 -2.63
N GLU A 86 -4.01 -16.82 -2.86
CA GLU A 86 -4.09 -17.85 -1.83
C GLU A 86 -3.06 -18.96 -2.09
N PHE A 87 -2.53 -19.51 -1.01
CA PHE A 87 -1.61 -20.63 -1.08
C PHE A 87 -1.61 -21.43 0.24
N PRO A 88 -1.36 -22.77 0.18
CA PRO A 88 -1.21 -23.56 1.39
C PRO A 88 0.14 -23.30 2.04
N CYS A 89 0.17 -23.19 3.35
CA CYS A 89 1.41 -23.06 4.13
C CYS A 89 1.39 -23.97 5.37
N GLY A 90 2.51 -24.02 6.10
CA GLY A 90 2.63 -24.84 7.30
C GLY A 90 2.96 -26.31 6.98
N LEU A 91 3.99 -26.54 6.16
CA LEU A 91 4.53 -27.90 5.96
C LEU A 91 4.98 -28.47 7.31
N GLY A 92 4.50 -29.68 7.64
CA GLY A 92 4.77 -30.34 8.93
C GLY A 92 3.70 -30.09 10.00
N LEU A 93 2.73 -29.21 9.76
CA LEU A 93 1.54 -29.10 10.60
C LEU A 93 0.58 -30.28 10.35
N GLU A 94 -0.16 -30.70 11.36
CA GLU A 94 -1.21 -31.70 11.24
C GLU A 94 -2.25 -31.32 10.18
N LYS A 95 -2.61 -30.01 10.14
CA LYS A 95 -3.45 -29.41 9.10
C LYS A 95 -2.75 -28.21 8.50
N ARG A 96 -2.59 -28.19 7.18
CA ARG A 96 -2.08 -27.01 6.48
C ARG A 96 -3.07 -25.85 6.58
N LEU A 97 -2.52 -24.65 6.73
CA LEU A 97 -3.28 -23.42 6.71
C LEU A 97 -3.45 -22.89 5.28
N ASN A 98 -4.54 -22.22 5.02
CA ASN A 98 -4.74 -21.46 3.79
C ASN A 98 -4.32 -20.01 4.05
N ALA A 99 -3.20 -19.63 3.48
CA ALA A 99 -2.67 -18.29 3.59
C ALA A 99 -3.13 -17.41 2.44
N GLN A 100 -3.28 -16.13 2.71
CA GLN A 100 -3.58 -15.10 1.71
C GLN A 100 -2.54 -14.00 1.77
N ILE A 101 -2.13 -13.48 0.60
CA ILE A 101 -1.42 -12.19 0.55
C ILE A 101 -2.46 -11.08 0.71
N VAL A 102 -2.17 -10.10 1.55
CA VAL A 102 -3.12 -9.03 1.83
C VAL A 102 -3.36 -8.14 0.60
N GLN A 103 -4.59 -7.70 0.42
CA GLN A 103 -5.01 -6.72 -0.58
C GLN A 103 -5.09 -5.31 0.02
N ALA A 104 -5.40 -5.23 1.32
CA ALA A 104 -5.34 -4.04 2.16
C ALA A 104 -5.35 -4.47 3.64
N ALA A 105 -5.06 -3.56 4.55
CA ALA A 105 -4.90 -3.88 5.97
C ALA A 105 -5.90 -3.15 6.89
N THR A 106 -7.00 -2.64 6.36
CA THR A 106 -7.98 -1.86 7.13
C THR A 106 -8.64 -2.71 8.21
N LYS A 107 -9.06 -3.93 7.87
CA LYS A 107 -9.67 -4.85 8.84
C LYS A 107 -8.70 -5.24 9.94
N TRP A 108 -7.42 -5.46 9.60
CA TRP A 108 -6.39 -5.81 10.59
C TRP A 108 -6.12 -4.64 11.56
N LYS A 109 -6.03 -3.41 11.07
CA LYS A 109 -5.69 -2.24 11.89
C LYS A 109 -6.72 -1.96 12.99
N ARG A 110 -8.00 -2.15 12.73
CA ARG A 110 -9.06 -1.86 13.72
C ARG A 110 -8.93 -2.68 15.00
N PRO A 111 -8.85 -4.02 14.98
CA PRO A 111 -8.55 -4.78 16.19
C PRO A 111 -7.16 -4.49 16.76
N ALA A 112 -6.18 -4.17 15.91
CA ALA A 112 -4.83 -3.81 16.37
C ALA A 112 -4.83 -2.53 17.23
N LEU A 113 -5.63 -1.52 16.91
CA LEU A 113 -5.80 -0.34 17.76
C LEU A 113 -6.21 -0.72 19.20
N LYS A 114 -7.13 -1.67 19.35
CA LYS A 114 -7.54 -2.18 20.65
C LYS A 114 -6.43 -2.99 21.32
N GLN A 115 -5.77 -3.86 20.58
CA GLN A 115 -4.65 -4.69 21.07
C GLN A 115 -3.49 -3.81 21.56
N PHE A 116 -3.18 -2.73 20.87
CA PHE A 116 -2.14 -1.78 21.25
C PHE A 116 -2.60 -0.72 22.26
N ASN A 117 -3.87 -0.82 22.71
CA ASN A 117 -4.46 0.07 23.72
C ASN A 117 -4.40 1.57 23.32
N CYS A 118 -4.54 1.87 22.04
CA CYS A 118 -4.57 3.23 21.54
C CYS A 118 -5.75 4.01 22.13
N LYS A 119 -5.46 5.21 22.63
CA LYS A 119 -6.46 6.11 23.23
C LYS A 119 -7.03 7.07 22.17
N ASN A 120 -8.08 7.81 22.52
CA ASN A 120 -8.61 8.86 21.65
C ASN A 120 -7.49 9.82 21.22
N GLY A 121 -7.41 10.06 19.91
CA GLY A 121 -6.38 10.89 19.31
C GLY A 121 -5.06 10.18 19.02
N GLU A 122 -4.90 8.91 19.40
CA GLU A 122 -3.77 8.06 19.06
C GLU A 122 -4.13 7.09 17.95
N GLY A 123 -3.13 6.57 17.26
CA GLY A 123 -3.32 5.59 16.21
C GLY A 123 -2.06 4.87 15.79
N ILE A 124 -2.18 4.11 14.73
CA ILE A 124 -1.08 3.36 14.12
C ILE A 124 -0.93 3.73 12.65
N CYS A 125 0.29 3.75 12.17
CA CYS A 125 0.67 3.83 10.77
C CYS A 125 1.43 2.59 10.38
N THR A 126 1.23 2.09 9.18
CA THR A 126 1.88 0.90 8.68
C THR A 126 2.56 1.18 7.34
N ASP A 127 3.72 0.58 7.12
CA ASP A 127 4.30 0.41 5.78
C ASP A 127 3.62 -0.80 5.12
N MET A 128 2.37 -0.59 4.69
CA MET A 128 1.55 -1.66 4.15
C MET A 128 1.97 -2.00 2.72
N ARG A 129 2.25 -3.28 2.49
CA ARG A 129 2.53 -3.84 1.17
C ARG A 129 1.45 -4.84 0.81
N ALA A 130 0.98 -4.79 -0.41
CA ALA A 130 -0.12 -5.62 -0.87
C ALA A 130 0.08 -6.08 -2.30
N VAL A 131 -0.59 -7.18 -2.67
CA VAL A 131 -0.65 -7.64 -4.06
C VAL A 131 -2.11 -7.72 -4.50
N ARG A 132 -2.38 -7.10 -5.64
CA ARG A 132 -3.71 -7.00 -6.24
C ARG A 132 -3.68 -7.60 -7.64
N LYS A 133 -3.80 -8.93 -7.73
CA LYS A 133 -3.60 -9.69 -8.97
C LYS A 133 -4.64 -9.42 -10.07
N ASP A 134 -5.87 -9.07 -9.68
CA ASP A 134 -7.01 -8.92 -10.59
C ASP A 134 -7.29 -7.46 -11.00
N TYR A 135 -6.27 -6.59 -10.88
CA TYR A 135 -6.35 -5.21 -11.33
C TYR A 135 -5.75 -5.07 -12.73
N PHE A 136 -6.32 -4.17 -13.54
CA PHE A 136 -5.67 -3.80 -14.78
C PHE A 136 -4.38 -3.02 -14.49
N LEU A 137 -3.40 -3.15 -15.38
CA LEU A 137 -2.10 -2.50 -15.25
C LEU A 137 -2.02 -1.36 -16.28
N ASP A 138 -1.56 -0.21 -15.82
CA ASP A 138 -1.26 0.95 -16.67
C ASP A 138 -0.12 1.79 -16.06
N HIS A 139 0.08 3.02 -16.54
CA HIS A 139 1.18 3.88 -16.11
C HIS A 139 1.13 4.29 -14.64
N ASP A 140 -0.01 4.22 -13.99
CA ASP A 140 -0.21 4.55 -12.58
C ASP A 140 -0.87 3.44 -11.73
N HIS A 141 -1.10 2.26 -12.33
CA HIS A 141 -1.61 1.09 -11.61
C HIS A 141 -0.62 -0.09 -11.67
N SER A 142 -0.29 -0.62 -10.52
CA SER A 142 0.58 -1.78 -10.35
C SER A 142 -0.12 -2.88 -9.56
N ALA A 143 0.21 -4.14 -9.86
CA ALA A 143 -0.22 -5.27 -9.04
C ALA A 143 0.39 -5.23 -7.64
N TYR A 144 1.57 -4.63 -7.47
CA TYR A 144 2.17 -4.36 -6.18
C TYR A 144 1.77 -2.97 -5.68
N VAL A 145 1.32 -2.91 -4.45
CA VAL A 145 0.90 -1.67 -3.78
C VAL A 145 1.70 -1.48 -2.50
N ASP A 146 2.17 -0.26 -2.31
CA ASP A 146 2.96 0.17 -1.17
C ASP A 146 2.32 1.47 -0.63
N GLN A 147 1.82 1.44 0.61
CA GLN A 147 1.00 2.52 1.18
C GLN A 147 1.43 2.88 2.59
N TRP A 148 1.45 4.17 2.91
CA TRP A 148 1.33 4.63 4.30
C TRP A 148 -0.13 4.50 4.72
N ASP A 149 -0.47 3.38 5.27
CA ASP A 149 -1.83 3.05 5.66
C ASP A 149 -2.00 3.25 7.17
N TRP A 150 -2.94 4.05 7.60
CA TRP A 150 -3.09 4.43 8.99
C TRP A 150 -4.53 4.36 9.48
N GLU A 151 -4.67 4.19 10.80
CA GLU A 151 -5.94 4.18 11.50
C GLU A 151 -5.76 4.94 12.82
N ARG A 152 -6.72 5.79 13.20
CA ARG A 152 -6.65 6.62 14.41
C ARG A 152 -7.95 6.53 15.19
N VAL A 153 -7.86 6.43 16.52
CA VAL A 153 -9.02 6.45 17.40
C VAL A 153 -9.60 7.86 17.46
N MET A 154 -10.90 7.97 17.28
CA MET A 154 -11.65 9.22 17.43
C MET A 154 -12.95 8.96 18.19
N THR A 155 -13.50 9.97 18.83
CA THR A 155 -14.81 9.93 19.49
C THR A 155 -15.95 10.12 18.48
N ALA A 156 -17.16 9.74 18.86
CA ALA A 156 -18.32 9.85 17.98
C ALA A 156 -18.63 11.31 17.56
N ASP A 157 -18.43 12.26 18.45
CA ASP A 157 -18.61 13.70 18.17
C ASP A 157 -17.56 14.26 17.20
N GLN A 158 -16.38 13.65 17.12
CA GLN A 158 -15.36 13.99 16.13
C GLN A 158 -15.71 13.50 14.72
N ARG A 159 -16.72 12.66 14.55
CA ARG A 159 -17.15 12.18 13.23
C ARG A 159 -17.95 13.25 12.48
N ASN A 160 -17.30 14.30 12.11
CA ASN A 160 -17.89 15.46 11.40
C ASN A 160 -16.95 16.02 10.33
N ILE A 161 -17.48 16.87 9.47
CA ILE A 161 -16.73 17.46 8.34
C ILE A 161 -15.60 18.39 8.79
N ALA A 162 -15.76 19.10 9.91
CA ALA A 162 -14.73 19.98 10.40
C ALA A 162 -13.48 19.20 10.83
N PHE A 163 -13.66 18.10 11.56
CA PHE A 163 -12.58 17.20 11.94
C PHE A 163 -11.90 16.55 10.72
N LEU A 164 -12.69 16.07 9.76
CA LEU A 164 -12.15 15.52 8.52
C LEU A 164 -11.27 16.53 7.78
N LYS A 165 -11.74 17.77 7.63
CA LYS A 165 -10.97 18.86 6.98
C LYS A 165 -9.67 19.16 7.72
N ASP A 166 -9.67 19.12 9.06
CA ASP A 166 -8.46 19.30 9.85
C ASP A 166 -7.44 18.20 9.57
N VAL A 167 -7.86 16.93 9.60
CA VAL A 167 -6.99 15.79 9.28
C VAL A 167 -6.42 15.91 7.87
N VAL A 168 -7.25 16.24 6.86
CA VAL A 168 -6.81 16.43 5.48
C VAL A 168 -5.77 17.55 5.36
N LYS A 169 -5.95 18.67 6.05
CA LYS A 169 -4.97 19.78 6.07
C LYS A 169 -3.63 19.35 6.66
N ARG A 170 -3.65 18.54 7.71
CA ARG A 170 -2.42 18.02 8.33
C ARG A 170 -1.67 17.07 7.38
N ILE A 171 -2.38 16.15 6.72
CA ILE A 171 -1.80 15.28 5.69
C ILE A 171 -1.21 16.11 4.56
N TRP A 172 -1.95 17.09 4.06
CA TRP A 172 -1.50 17.97 2.98
C TRP A 172 -0.24 18.76 3.35
N LYS A 173 -0.14 19.24 4.59
CA LYS A 173 1.07 19.88 5.11
C LYS A 173 2.30 18.97 5.01
N VAL A 174 2.16 17.68 5.34
CA VAL A 174 3.23 16.70 5.23
C VAL A 174 3.63 16.49 3.77
N ILE A 175 2.67 16.27 2.87
CA ILE A 175 2.93 16.07 1.44
C ILE A 175 3.65 17.28 0.83
N ARG A 176 3.18 18.50 1.11
CA ARG A 176 3.86 19.73 0.67
C ARG A 176 5.27 19.87 1.23
N GLY A 177 5.49 19.41 2.45
CA GLY A 177 6.80 19.38 3.08
C GLY A 177 7.77 18.46 2.35
N ALA A 178 7.31 17.29 1.92
CA ALA A 178 8.11 16.36 1.13
C ALA A 178 8.58 16.99 -0.19
N GLY A 179 7.71 17.66 -0.92
CA GLY A 179 8.09 18.36 -2.16
C GLY A 179 9.18 19.41 -1.95
N LYS A 180 9.13 20.15 -0.84
CA LYS A 180 10.18 21.13 -0.49
C LYS A 180 11.52 20.45 -0.13
N GLN A 181 11.46 19.28 0.52
CA GLN A 181 12.67 18.53 0.89
C GLN A 181 13.38 17.98 -0.34
N ILE A 182 12.62 17.45 -1.31
CA ILE A 182 13.16 16.91 -2.57
C ILE A 182 13.78 18.05 -3.39
N GLY A 183 13.07 19.18 -3.55
CA GLY A 183 13.58 20.34 -4.28
C GLY A 183 14.87 20.93 -3.68
N ARG A 184 15.13 20.76 -2.39
CA ARG A 184 16.38 21.18 -1.74
C ARG A 184 17.53 20.20 -1.90
N ALA A 185 17.25 18.94 -2.19
CA ALA A 185 18.25 17.91 -2.40
C ALA A 185 18.86 17.93 -3.82
N HIS A 186 18.30 18.75 -4.71
CA HIS A 186 18.70 18.86 -6.11
C HIS A 186 19.18 20.27 -6.51
N VAL A 187 19.48 21.13 -5.54
CA VAL A 187 20.09 22.46 -5.77
C VAL A 187 21.53 22.45 -5.28
#